data_e3cee924ea74ac382493a8fb71bd81c8
#
_entry.id   e3cee924ea74ac382493a8fb71bd81c8
#
_cell.length_a   1.000
_cell.length_b   1.000
_cell.length_c   1.000
_cell.angle_alpha   90.00
_cell.angle_beta   90.00
_cell.angle_gamma   90.00
#
_symmetry.space_group_name_H-M   'P 1'
#
loop_
_entity.id
_entity.type
_entity.pdbx_description
1 polymer ?
#
loop_
_entity_poly.entity_id
_entity_poly.type
_entity_poly.pdbx_seq_one_letter_code
_entity_poly.pdbx_strand_id
1 'polypeptide(L)'
;MANLPRAWVTGPGSQQTLLQWGWPGDRVDAPPANALQFDSPALWAQVQSQVQPGMQVLLVRGAAAPQGALPQEMAQASAASQWMVQQLRQAGAQVDYCHAYQRMAPVFTATQTALAKVATGPGVVWLFSSSEGLAHLQQGLPGLQFQNTLALATHPRIAVHARALGFGGVRVVRPVLAQVIASIESMA
;
A
#
# COMPACT_ATOMS: atom_id res chain seq x y z
N MET A 1 1.10 -6.03 -32.68
CA MET A 1 1.09 -5.55 -31.26
C MET A 1 2.06 -6.43 -30.48
N ALA A 2 2.92 -5.84 -29.64
CA ALA A 2 3.83 -6.62 -28.81
C ALA A 2 3.01 -7.58 -27.93
N ASN A 3 3.48 -8.82 -27.78
CA ASN A 3 2.81 -9.81 -26.92
C ASN A 3 3.09 -9.46 -25.45
N LEU A 4 2.33 -8.49 -24.91
CA LEU A 4 2.48 -8.06 -23.51
C LEU A 4 2.20 -9.23 -22.56
N PRO A 5 2.99 -9.41 -21.50
CA PRO A 5 2.73 -10.44 -20.49
C PRO A 5 1.42 -10.16 -19.74
N ARG A 6 0.90 -11.14 -19.02
CA ARG A 6 -0.16 -10.87 -18.03
C ARG A 6 0.40 -10.02 -16.90
N ALA A 7 -0.42 -9.10 -16.43
CA ALA A 7 -0.11 -8.25 -15.28
C ALA A 7 -1.08 -8.54 -14.14
N TRP A 8 -0.56 -8.77 -12.95
CA TRP A 8 -1.33 -9.01 -11.74
C TRP A 8 -1.14 -7.81 -10.80
N VAL A 9 -2.23 -7.18 -10.40
CA VAL A 9 -2.20 -5.97 -9.57
C VAL A 9 -3.11 -6.10 -8.36
N THR A 10 -2.67 -5.57 -7.23
CA THR A 10 -3.41 -5.69 -5.97
C THR A 10 -4.54 -4.68 -5.82
N GLY A 11 -4.60 -3.62 -6.65
CA GLY A 11 -5.58 -2.57 -6.44
C GLY A 11 -6.05 -1.86 -7.70
N PRO A 12 -7.20 -1.18 -7.61
CA PRO A 12 -7.88 -0.57 -8.77
C PRO A 12 -7.06 0.55 -9.40
N GLY A 13 -6.27 1.31 -8.62
CA GLY A 13 -5.42 2.37 -9.16
C GLY A 13 -4.35 1.84 -10.13
N SER A 14 -3.66 0.75 -9.76
CA SER A 14 -2.67 0.13 -10.64
C SER A 14 -3.33 -0.50 -11.87
N GLN A 15 -4.50 -1.11 -11.72
CA GLN A 15 -5.28 -1.65 -12.84
C GLN A 15 -5.63 -0.54 -13.84
N GLN A 16 -6.20 0.55 -13.35
CA GLN A 16 -6.59 1.69 -14.19
C GLN A 16 -5.39 2.29 -14.92
N THR A 17 -4.24 2.43 -14.24
CA THR A 17 -3.01 2.96 -14.84
C THR A 17 -2.52 2.07 -15.98
N LEU A 18 -2.48 0.75 -15.81
CA LEU A 18 -2.09 -0.17 -16.88
C LEU A 18 -3.02 -0.10 -18.09
N LEU A 19 -4.34 -0.04 -17.85
CA LEU A 19 -5.33 0.11 -18.92
C LEU A 19 -5.14 1.43 -19.67
N GLN A 20 -4.89 2.54 -18.98
CA GLN A 20 -4.59 3.85 -19.59
C GLN A 20 -3.31 3.82 -20.43
N TRP A 21 -2.32 3.00 -20.05
CA TRP A 21 -1.09 2.80 -20.81
C TRP A 21 -1.25 1.82 -21.98
N GLY A 22 -2.47 1.34 -22.24
CA GLY A 22 -2.78 0.46 -23.36
C GLY A 22 -2.55 -1.02 -23.09
N TRP A 23 -2.45 -1.43 -21.81
CA TRP A 23 -2.42 -2.85 -21.49
C TRP A 23 -3.78 -3.47 -21.80
N PRO A 24 -3.86 -4.61 -22.52
CA PRO A 24 -5.13 -5.26 -22.80
C PRO A 24 -5.86 -5.67 -21.52
N GLY A 25 -7.15 -5.36 -21.42
CA GLY A 25 -7.94 -5.61 -20.22
C GLY A 25 -8.07 -7.09 -19.85
N ASP A 26 -8.05 -7.97 -20.84
CA ASP A 26 -8.03 -9.44 -20.69
C ASP A 26 -6.69 -9.98 -20.20
N ARG A 27 -5.67 -9.12 -20.08
CA ARG A 27 -4.34 -9.45 -19.58
C ARG A 27 -4.01 -8.76 -18.26
N VAL A 28 -4.97 -8.09 -17.62
CA VAL A 28 -4.79 -7.45 -16.31
C VAL A 28 -5.73 -8.10 -15.30
N ASP A 29 -5.17 -8.84 -14.36
CA ASP A 29 -5.93 -9.45 -13.27
C ASP A 29 -5.80 -8.63 -11.99
N ALA A 30 -6.92 -8.41 -11.32
CA ALA A 30 -7.03 -7.68 -10.07
C ALA A 30 -8.13 -8.29 -9.19
N PRO A 31 -8.11 -8.06 -7.88
CA PRO A 31 -9.26 -8.34 -7.03
C PRO A 31 -10.51 -7.62 -7.58
N PRO A 32 -11.70 -8.25 -7.49
CA PRO A 32 -12.93 -7.65 -8.01
C PRO A 32 -13.23 -6.33 -7.29
N ALA A 33 -13.90 -5.41 -7.99
CA ALA A 33 -14.17 -4.06 -7.46
C ALA A 33 -14.94 -4.05 -6.13
N ASN A 34 -15.70 -5.11 -5.83
CA ASN A 34 -16.41 -5.31 -4.58
C ASN A 34 -15.60 -6.08 -3.51
N ALA A 35 -14.34 -6.43 -3.75
CA ALA A 35 -13.51 -7.11 -2.77
C ALA A 35 -13.42 -6.31 -1.46
N LEU A 36 -13.42 -7.00 -0.34
CA LEU A 36 -13.29 -6.37 0.99
C LEU A 36 -11.91 -5.74 1.20
N GLN A 37 -10.88 -6.35 0.60
CA GLN A 37 -9.49 -5.92 0.69
C GLN A 37 -8.85 -5.92 -0.70
N PHE A 38 -7.88 -5.01 -0.88
CA PHE A 38 -7.03 -4.93 -2.07
C PHE A 38 -5.59 -5.25 -1.65
N ASP A 39 -5.31 -6.53 -1.48
CA ASP A 39 -4.04 -7.04 -0.97
C ASP A 39 -3.59 -8.32 -1.69
N SER A 40 -2.44 -8.86 -1.29
CA SER A 40 -1.89 -10.07 -1.91
C SER A 40 -2.80 -11.30 -1.77
N PRO A 41 -3.45 -11.58 -0.62
CA PRO A 41 -4.41 -12.68 -0.53
C PRO A 41 -5.61 -12.54 -1.47
N ALA A 42 -6.20 -11.34 -1.58
CA ALA A 42 -7.32 -11.09 -2.48
C ALA A 42 -6.91 -11.27 -3.95
N LEU A 43 -5.71 -10.82 -4.33
CA LEU A 43 -5.16 -11.07 -5.66
C LEU A 43 -4.90 -12.56 -5.90
N TRP A 44 -4.27 -13.26 -4.94
CA TRP A 44 -3.96 -14.68 -5.08
C TRP A 44 -5.21 -15.51 -5.37
N ALA A 45 -6.32 -15.23 -4.70
CA ALA A 45 -7.59 -15.89 -4.95
C ALA A 45 -8.06 -15.83 -6.42
N GLN A 46 -7.63 -14.78 -7.16
CA GLN A 46 -7.97 -14.60 -8.57
C GLN A 46 -6.98 -15.30 -9.52
N VAL A 47 -5.70 -15.38 -9.14
CA VAL A 47 -4.64 -15.75 -10.09
C VAL A 47 -4.02 -17.12 -9.82
N GLN A 48 -4.27 -17.75 -8.67
CA GLN A 48 -3.65 -19.01 -8.29
C GLN A 48 -3.84 -20.14 -9.34
N SER A 49 -5.00 -20.20 -10.00
CA SER A 49 -5.29 -21.18 -11.05
C SER A 49 -4.49 -20.96 -12.35
N GLN A 50 -3.89 -19.78 -12.52
CA GLN A 50 -3.07 -19.44 -13.69
C GLN A 50 -1.59 -19.85 -13.47
N VAL A 51 -1.18 -20.09 -12.22
CA VAL A 51 0.20 -20.40 -11.89
C VAL A 51 0.50 -21.86 -12.23
N GLN A 52 1.58 -22.06 -12.99
CA GLN A 52 2.04 -23.37 -13.42
C GLN A 52 3.50 -23.59 -13.00
N PRO A 53 3.91 -24.84 -12.73
CA PRO A 53 5.32 -25.16 -12.50
C PRO A 53 6.21 -24.66 -13.64
N GLY A 54 7.32 -24.00 -13.29
CA GLY A 54 8.25 -23.40 -14.24
C GLY A 54 7.84 -22.02 -14.79
N MET A 55 6.66 -21.51 -14.45
CA MET A 55 6.23 -20.15 -14.82
C MET A 55 7.20 -19.11 -14.26
N GLN A 56 7.61 -18.15 -15.09
CA GLN A 56 8.42 -17.01 -14.65
C GLN A 56 7.52 -15.83 -14.25
N VAL A 57 7.73 -15.29 -13.06
CA VAL A 57 6.99 -14.16 -12.52
C VAL A 57 7.97 -13.05 -12.13
N LEU A 58 7.83 -11.87 -12.73
CA LEU A 58 8.58 -10.68 -12.34
C LEU A 58 7.76 -9.89 -11.32
N LEU A 59 8.25 -9.81 -10.08
CA LEU A 59 7.66 -8.99 -9.03
C LEU A 59 8.23 -7.57 -9.07
N VAL A 60 7.43 -6.63 -9.60
CA VAL A 60 7.79 -5.20 -9.64
C VAL A 60 7.33 -4.53 -8.34
N ARG A 61 8.25 -3.91 -7.60
CA ARG A 61 7.94 -3.31 -6.30
C ARG A 61 8.90 -2.18 -5.93
N GLY A 62 8.55 -1.42 -4.86
CA GLY A 62 9.47 -0.51 -4.20
C GLY A 62 10.39 -1.25 -3.23
N ALA A 63 11.65 -0.83 -3.16
CA ALA A 63 12.56 -1.20 -2.08
C ALA A 63 12.39 -0.26 -0.89
N ALA A 64 12.57 -0.77 0.35
CA ALA A 64 12.78 0.08 1.51
C ALA A 64 14.21 0.66 1.46
N ALA A 65 14.39 1.93 1.84
CA ALA A 65 15.73 2.47 2.02
C ALA A 65 16.29 1.94 3.33
N PRO A 66 17.48 1.32 3.34
CA PRO A 66 18.13 0.98 4.59
C PRO A 66 18.69 2.27 5.22
N GLN A 67 18.39 2.50 6.48
CA GLN A 67 19.21 3.39 7.27
C GLN A 67 20.53 2.65 7.57
N GLY A 68 21.55 2.84 6.72
CA GLY A 68 22.91 2.35 6.94
C GLY A 68 23.22 0.88 6.59
N ALA A 69 22.34 0.17 5.89
CA ALA A 69 22.53 -1.25 5.58
C ALA A 69 23.14 -1.50 4.20
N LEU A 70 23.89 -2.61 4.07
CA LEU A 70 24.49 -3.08 2.82
C LEU A 70 23.43 -3.48 1.78
N PRO A 71 23.75 -3.47 0.45
CA PRO A 71 22.79 -3.74 -0.63
C PRO A 71 21.98 -5.05 -0.52
N GLN A 72 22.50 -6.07 0.17
CA GLN A 72 21.83 -7.35 0.39
C GLN A 72 20.66 -7.26 1.40
N GLU A 73 20.68 -6.30 2.34
CA GLU A 73 19.59 -6.07 3.30
C GLU A 73 18.46 -5.20 2.73
N MET A 74 18.68 -4.58 1.57
CA MET A 74 17.65 -3.85 0.81
C MET A 74 16.48 -4.75 0.34
N ALA A 75 16.61 -6.05 0.48
CA ALA A 75 15.65 -7.05 0.01
C ALA A 75 14.51 -7.35 1.00
N GLN A 76 14.38 -6.65 2.14
CA GLN A 76 13.28 -6.92 3.07
C GLN A 76 11.94 -6.49 2.44
N ALA A 77 11.30 -7.48 1.83
CA ALA A 77 9.94 -7.38 1.35
C ALA A 77 8.99 -7.14 2.52
N SER A 78 7.91 -6.37 2.29
CA SER A 78 6.80 -6.36 3.24
C SER A 78 6.29 -7.79 3.47
N ALA A 79 5.75 -8.08 4.65
CA ALA A 79 5.20 -9.42 4.96
C ALA A 79 4.20 -9.91 3.89
N ALA A 80 3.39 -9.00 3.33
CA ALA A 80 2.46 -9.32 2.24
C ALA A 80 3.17 -9.73 0.94
N SER A 81 4.28 -9.06 0.59
CA SER A 81 5.08 -9.45 -0.59
C SER A 81 5.80 -10.78 -0.37
N GLN A 82 6.29 -11.04 0.84
CA GLN A 82 6.92 -12.32 1.20
C GLN A 82 5.90 -13.46 1.10
N TRP A 83 4.69 -13.26 1.60
CA TRP A 83 3.62 -14.25 1.52
C TRP A 83 3.28 -14.60 0.06
N MET A 84 3.09 -13.62 -0.82
CA MET A 84 2.80 -13.86 -2.24
C MET A 84 3.93 -14.65 -2.93
N VAL A 85 5.19 -14.28 -2.67
CA VAL A 85 6.35 -15.00 -3.21
C VAL A 85 6.37 -16.45 -2.73
N GLN A 86 6.04 -16.69 -1.47
CA GLN A 86 5.95 -18.04 -0.93
C GLN A 86 4.87 -18.86 -1.64
N GLN A 87 3.67 -18.30 -1.86
CA GLN A 87 2.60 -18.97 -2.61
C GLN A 87 3.02 -19.32 -4.03
N LEU A 88 3.62 -18.35 -4.76
CA LEU A 88 4.11 -18.57 -6.11
C LEU A 88 5.16 -19.68 -6.19
N ARG A 89 6.13 -19.68 -5.28
CA ARG A 89 7.18 -20.71 -5.23
C ARG A 89 6.63 -22.08 -4.84
N GLN A 90 5.67 -22.15 -3.92
CA GLN A 90 4.99 -23.40 -3.58
C GLN A 90 4.19 -23.99 -4.75
N ALA A 91 3.66 -23.13 -5.62
CA ALA A 91 3.01 -23.54 -6.88
C ALA A 91 4.03 -23.84 -8.00
N GLY A 92 5.34 -23.80 -7.74
CA GLY A 92 6.39 -24.14 -8.67
C GLY A 92 6.84 -23.03 -9.60
N ALA A 93 6.39 -21.79 -9.40
CA ALA A 93 6.84 -20.65 -10.19
C ALA A 93 8.23 -20.17 -9.76
N GLN A 94 8.97 -19.62 -10.73
CA GLN A 94 10.23 -18.89 -10.51
C GLN A 94 9.92 -17.41 -10.34
N VAL A 95 10.44 -16.77 -9.28
CA VAL A 95 10.14 -15.37 -8.96
C VAL A 95 11.41 -14.55 -8.99
N ASP A 96 11.43 -13.60 -9.93
CA ASP A 96 12.44 -12.56 -10.05
C ASP A 96 11.91 -11.21 -9.53
N TYR A 97 12.82 -10.28 -9.23
CA TYR A 97 12.47 -9.00 -8.62
C TYR A 97 12.94 -7.82 -9.48
N CYS A 98 12.07 -6.83 -9.65
CA CYS A 98 12.40 -5.51 -10.16
C CYS A 98 12.08 -4.46 -9.10
N HIS A 99 13.10 -3.77 -8.59
CA HIS A 99 12.91 -2.63 -7.71
C HIS A 99 12.76 -1.37 -8.56
N ALA A 100 11.51 -0.95 -8.78
CA ALA A 100 11.18 0.18 -9.65
C ALA A 100 11.34 1.56 -8.96
N TYR A 101 11.32 1.59 -7.61
CA TYR A 101 11.48 2.80 -6.82
C TYR A 101 11.99 2.46 -5.41
N GLN A 102 12.50 3.47 -4.71
CA GLN A 102 12.92 3.36 -3.32
C GLN A 102 11.98 4.18 -2.43
N ARG A 103 11.52 3.57 -1.32
CA ARG A 103 10.77 4.28 -0.29
C ARG A 103 11.77 4.81 0.74
N MET A 104 11.67 6.11 1.04
CA MET A 104 12.54 6.76 2.00
C MET A 104 11.70 7.55 3.00
N ALA A 105 12.23 7.71 4.22
CA ALA A 105 11.63 8.63 5.18
C ALA A 105 11.71 10.05 4.63
N PRO A 106 10.61 10.84 4.65
CA PRO A 106 10.64 12.22 4.22
C PRO A 106 11.44 13.08 5.19
N VAL A 107 12.13 14.09 4.65
CA VAL A 107 12.67 15.19 5.45
C VAL A 107 11.62 16.30 5.43
N PHE A 108 10.98 16.54 6.58
CA PHE A 108 9.93 17.53 6.68
C PHE A 108 10.53 18.94 6.68
N THR A 109 10.03 19.80 5.79
CA THR A 109 10.35 21.22 5.80
C THR A 109 9.70 21.93 7.00
N ALA A 110 10.16 23.14 7.33
CA ALA A 110 9.55 23.95 8.39
C ALA A 110 8.05 24.20 8.14
N THR A 111 7.66 24.44 6.88
CA THR A 111 6.24 24.62 6.49
C THR A 111 5.43 23.36 6.70
N GLN A 112 5.94 22.19 6.30
CA GLN A 112 5.26 20.90 6.50
C GLN A 112 5.12 20.57 7.99
N THR A 113 6.15 20.87 8.78
CA THR A 113 6.11 20.70 10.23
C THR A 113 5.07 21.59 10.88
N ALA A 114 4.99 22.87 10.48
CA ALA A 114 3.97 23.79 10.96
C ALA A 114 2.55 23.33 10.57
N LEU A 115 2.35 22.92 9.32
CA LEU A 115 1.08 22.36 8.86
C LEU A 115 0.67 21.11 9.67
N ALA A 116 1.61 20.18 9.89
CA ALA A 116 1.34 18.97 10.66
C ALA A 116 0.92 19.28 12.10
N LYS A 117 1.52 20.31 12.74
CA LYS A 117 1.10 20.79 14.09
C LYS A 117 -0.31 21.33 14.10
N VAL A 118 -0.68 22.15 13.12
CA VAL A 118 -2.06 22.68 12.99
C VAL A 118 -3.04 21.54 12.72
N ALA A 119 -2.63 20.54 11.93
CA ALA A 119 -3.44 19.40 11.56
C ALA A 119 -3.68 18.39 12.71
N THR A 120 -3.17 18.62 13.92
CA THR A 120 -3.54 17.84 15.11
C THR A 120 -4.78 18.37 15.83
N GLY A 121 -5.38 19.45 15.35
CA GLY A 121 -6.59 20.07 15.92
C GLY A 121 -7.88 19.34 15.55
N PRO A 122 -8.99 19.77 16.19
CA PRO A 122 -10.32 19.25 15.90
C PRO A 122 -10.75 19.58 14.46
N GLY A 123 -11.64 18.77 13.90
CA GLY A 123 -12.14 18.95 12.52
C GLY A 123 -11.16 18.53 11.42
N VAL A 124 -10.02 17.95 11.78
CA VAL A 124 -9.05 17.43 10.83
C VAL A 124 -9.16 15.91 10.73
N VAL A 125 -9.16 15.40 9.49
CA VAL A 125 -9.15 13.97 9.18
C VAL A 125 -7.86 13.63 8.43
N TRP A 126 -7.09 12.70 8.95
CA TRP A 126 -5.91 12.16 8.29
C TRP A 126 -6.27 10.91 7.49
N LEU A 127 -5.79 10.80 6.26
CA LEU A 127 -5.94 9.60 5.43
C LEU A 127 -4.61 8.87 5.31
N PHE A 128 -4.59 7.60 5.72
CA PHE A 128 -3.42 6.74 5.64
C PHE A 128 -3.65 5.55 4.73
N SER A 129 -2.78 5.39 3.74
CA SER A 129 -2.72 4.23 2.84
C SER A 129 -1.50 3.33 3.09
N SER A 130 -0.66 3.64 4.08
CA SER A 130 0.57 2.92 4.39
C SER A 130 0.89 2.95 5.88
N SER A 131 1.22 1.78 6.46
CA SER A 131 1.77 1.69 7.82
C SER A 131 3.16 2.32 7.93
N GLU A 132 3.95 2.26 6.85
CA GLU A 132 5.27 2.88 6.77
C GLU A 132 5.16 4.41 6.80
N GLY A 133 4.13 4.99 6.14
CA GLY A 133 3.85 6.42 6.23
C GLY A 133 3.56 6.90 7.66
N LEU A 134 2.83 6.10 8.45
CA LEU A 134 2.61 6.38 9.88
C LEU A 134 3.92 6.33 10.68
N ALA A 135 4.76 5.34 10.43
CA ALA A 135 6.07 5.23 11.10
C ALA A 135 6.97 6.42 10.76
N HIS A 136 7.01 6.85 9.50
CA HIS A 136 7.77 8.02 9.08
C HIS A 136 7.23 9.32 9.69
N LEU A 137 5.90 9.46 9.82
CA LEU A 137 5.31 10.59 10.52
C LEU A 137 5.75 10.65 11.98
N GLN A 138 5.71 9.53 12.69
CA GLN A 138 6.13 9.42 14.08
C GLN A 138 7.62 9.75 14.26
N GLN A 139 8.47 9.21 13.38
CA GLN A 139 9.92 9.41 13.44
C GLN A 139 10.32 10.85 13.07
N GLY A 140 9.71 11.40 12.03
CA GLY A 140 10.06 12.71 11.49
C GLY A 140 9.48 13.89 12.28
N LEU A 141 8.35 13.67 12.98
CA LEU A 141 7.65 14.68 13.76
C LEU A 141 7.29 14.13 15.17
N PRO A 142 8.30 13.81 15.99
CA PRO A 142 8.06 13.33 17.34
C PRO A 142 7.35 14.40 18.18
N GLY A 143 6.44 13.96 19.03
CA GLY A 143 5.72 14.84 19.96
C GLY A 143 4.40 15.41 19.40
N LEU A 144 3.99 15.08 18.17
CA LEU A 144 2.62 15.39 17.74
C LEU A 144 1.62 14.57 18.55
N GLN A 145 0.52 15.21 18.93
CA GLN A 145 -0.56 14.64 19.72
C GLN A 145 -1.82 14.54 18.86
N PHE A 146 -2.38 13.33 18.72
CA PHE A 146 -3.47 13.05 17.80
C PHE A 146 -4.82 12.75 18.49
N GLN A 147 -4.92 12.95 19.82
CA GLN A 147 -6.11 12.58 20.60
C GLN A 147 -7.39 13.28 20.13
N ASN A 148 -7.25 14.50 19.58
CA ASN A 148 -8.37 15.31 19.08
C ASN A 148 -8.53 15.20 17.56
N THR A 149 -7.87 14.25 16.93
CA THR A 149 -7.78 14.13 15.46
C THR A 149 -8.33 12.79 15.02
N LEU A 150 -8.96 12.75 13.86
CA LEU A 150 -9.53 11.55 13.27
C LEU A 150 -8.61 10.98 12.20
N ALA A 151 -8.62 9.66 12.04
CA ALA A 151 -7.88 8.98 10.97
C ALA A 151 -8.79 8.04 10.17
N LEU A 152 -8.63 8.10 8.84
CA LEU A 152 -9.10 7.08 7.91
C LEU A 152 -7.91 6.19 7.52
N ALA A 153 -8.08 4.90 7.62
CA ALA A 153 -7.06 3.91 7.24
C ALA A 153 -7.61 3.01 6.14
N THR A 154 -6.87 2.84 5.05
CA THR A 154 -7.33 2.04 3.90
C THR A 154 -7.21 0.53 4.12
N HIS A 155 -6.70 0.10 5.27
CA HIS A 155 -6.56 -1.32 5.63
C HIS A 155 -6.60 -1.49 7.17
N PRO A 156 -7.17 -2.59 7.70
CA PRO A 156 -7.23 -2.83 9.16
C PRO A 156 -5.86 -2.76 9.85
N ARG A 157 -4.79 -3.27 9.23
CA ARG A 157 -3.42 -3.19 9.77
C ARG A 157 -2.96 -1.74 9.95
N ILE A 158 -3.30 -0.84 9.03
CA ILE A 158 -2.96 0.59 9.14
C ILE A 158 -3.73 1.22 10.30
N ALA A 159 -5.01 0.84 10.47
CA ALA A 159 -5.83 1.33 11.57
C ALA A 159 -5.28 0.93 12.95
N VAL A 160 -4.72 -0.26 13.09
CA VAL A 160 -4.03 -0.69 14.32
C VAL A 160 -2.87 0.26 14.64
N HIS A 161 -2.03 0.58 13.66
CA HIS A 161 -0.91 1.51 13.85
C HIS A 161 -1.38 2.93 14.15
N ALA A 162 -2.44 3.42 13.51
CA ALA A 162 -3.00 4.75 13.79
C ALA A 162 -3.54 4.84 15.23
N ARG A 163 -4.23 3.80 15.73
CA ARG A 163 -4.66 3.73 17.14
C ARG A 163 -3.47 3.72 18.11
N ALA A 164 -2.43 2.98 17.79
CA ALA A 164 -1.20 2.94 18.60
C ALA A 164 -0.49 4.30 18.66
N LEU A 165 -0.61 5.14 17.61
CA LEU A 165 -0.13 6.52 17.57
C LEU A 165 -1.00 7.50 18.37
N GLY A 166 -2.16 7.07 18.87
CA GLY A 166 -3.04 7.88 19.73
C GLY A 166 -4.04 8.75 18.99
N PHE A 167 -4.41 8.41 17.73
CA PHE A 167 -5.53 9.09 17.08
C PHE A 167 -6.83 8.88 17.87
N GLY A 168 -7.58 9.95 18.09
CA GLY A 168 -8.81 9.95 18.90
C GLY A 168 -9.94 9.13 18.29
N GLY A 169 -10.01 9.05 16.97
CA GLY A 169 -10.94 8.18 16.26
C GLY A 169 -10.26 7.58 15.01
N VAL A 170 -10.42 6.27 14.80
CA VAL A 170 -9.85 5.59 13.64
C VAL A 170 -10.90 4.72 12.95
N ARG A 171 -11.16 5.01 11.69
CA ARG A 171 -12.09 4.25 10.84
C ARG A 171 -11.34 3.59 9.69
N VAL A 172 -11.71 2.35 9.37
CA VAL A 172 -11.24 1.68 8.16
C VAL A 172 -12.16 2.03 7.01
N VAL A 173 -11.57 2.39 5.86
CA VAL A 173 -12.27 2.72 4.62
C VAL A 173 -11.62 1.97 3.46
N ARG A 174 -12.40 1.55 2.49
CA ARG A 174 -11.83 0.98 1.25
C ARG A 174 -11.16 2.08 0.43
N PRO A 175 -10.04 1.81 -0.26
CA PRO A 175 -9.33 2.78 -1.09
C PRO A 175 -10.06 3.06 -2.42
N VAL A 176 -11.34 3.42 -2.31
CA VAL A 176 -12.23 3.82 -3.40
C VAL A 176 -12.66 5.26 -3.15
N LEU A 177 -12.42 6.16 -4.08
CA LEU A 177 -12.60 7.62 -3.90
C LEU A 177 -13.96 7.98 -3.29
N ALA A 178 -15.06 7.44 -3.85
CA ALA A 178 -16.40 7.72 -3.36
C ALA A 178 -16.59 7.33 -1.87
N GLN A 179 -16.00 6.21 -1.44
CA GLN A 179 -16.09 5.76 -0.06
C GLN A 179 -15.22 6.60 0.89
N VAL A 180 -14.06 7.05 0.42
CA VAL A 180 -13.21 7.98 1.18
C VAL A 180 -13.93 9.30 1.39
N ILE A 181 -14.50 9.88 0.33
CA ILE A 181 -15.28 11.13 0.40
C ILE A 181 -16.45 10.98 1.39
N ALA A 182 -17.31 9.97 1.20
CA ALA A 182 -18.45 9.73 2.09
C ALA A 182 -18.03 9.51 3.54
N SER A 183 -16.88 8.88 3.78
CA SER A 183 -16.34 8.70 5.13
C SER A 183 -15.88 10.01 5.74
N ILE A 184 -15.23 10.90 4.99
CA ILE A 184 -14.81 12.23 5.46
C ILE A 184 -16.07 13.05 5.82
N GLU A 185 -17.05 13.13 4.93
CA GLU A 185 -18.30 13.87 5.12
C GLU A 185 -19.07 13.39 6.34
N SER A 186 -19.04 12.08 6.65
CA SER A 186 -19.71 11.52 7.83
C SER A 186 -18.93 11.72 9.14
N MET A 187 -17.72 12.26 9.09
CA MET A 187 -16.86 12.53 10.26
C MET A 187 -16.72 14.04 10.54
N ALA A 188 -17.14 14.88 9.59
CA ALA A 188 -17.17 16.33 9.74
C ALA A 188 -18.43 16.75 10.53
#